data_9881bdd219718ff2596b6e9e5546520f
#
_entry.id   9881bdd219718ff2596b6e9e5546520f
#
_cell.length_a   1.000
_cell.length_b   1.000
_cell.length_c   1.000
_cell.angle_alpha   90.00
_cell.angle_beta   90.00
_cell.angle_gamma   90.00
#
_symmetry.space_group_name_H-M   'P 1'
#
loop_
_entity.id
_entity.type
_entity.pdbx_description
1 polymer ?
#
loop_
_entity_poly.entity_id
_entity_poly.type
_entity_poly.pdbx_seq_one_letter_code
_entity_poly.pdbx_strand_id
1 'polypeptide(L)'
;NINQIHVETPSVGSSGVTSKASIQVDATLENSSKLLELPENENGDYIDEIDFGSFGFAGYGGAIDLGVSYKLLDKLTLSASVLDLGFIKWSKSNTSIARANTEQTYDLLDPASQQEFMDIVNSGEILNYDMLQLKTEEASEKSRTRGLTSTMVLGAEYALLNDWLVVGALYTGRFAKPKTLNELTFSACIRPTNAFNVAASYSVLQGAGKTFGLALKLGSFFAGTDYMFFGKNTKNVNAYLGVSIPLGK
;
A
#
# COMPACT_ATOMS: atom_id res chain seq x y z
N ASN A 1 0.86 8.69 9.23
CA ASN A 1 1.62 9.47 8.23
C ASN A 1 2.68 10.29 8.93
N ILE A 2 3.92 10.17 8.50
CA ILE A 2 4.99 11.11 8.85
C ILE A 2 4.90 12.22 7.80
N ASN A 3 4.59 13.45 8.25
CA ASN A 3 4.40 14.57 7.34
C ASN A 3 5.75 15.18 6.98
N GLN A 4 6.62 15.34 7.98
CA GLN A 4 7.96 15.88 7.82
C GLN A 4 8.89 15.40 8.93
N ILE A 5 10.13 15.09 8.58
CA ILE A 5 11.27 15.01 9.50
C ILE A 5 12.32 15.97 8.97
N HIS A 6 12.74 16.89 9.79
CA HIS A 6 13.80 17.83 9.45
C HIS A 6 14.94 17.72 10.48
N VAL A 7 16.17 17.56 9.98
CA VAL A 7 17.36 17.48 10.80
C VAL A 7 18.28 18.62 10.40
N GLU A 8 18.46 19.57 11.29
CA GLU A 8 19.44 20.63 11.11
C GLU A 8 20.77 20.21 11.74
N THR A 9 21.83 20.36 10.96
CA THR A 9 23.20 20.11 11.41
C THR A 9 23.96 21.44 11.57
N PRO A 10 25.01 21.48 12.38
CA PRO A 10 25.82 22.69 12.56
C PRO A 10 26.32 23.24 11.23
N SER A 11 26.15 24.52 11.04
CA SER A 11 26.65 25.24 9.86
C SER A 11 27.59 26.35 10.25
N VAL A 12 28.58 26.60 9.40
CA VAL A 12 29.49 27.77 9.55
C VAL A 12 28.83 28.93 8.83
N GLY A 13 28.21 29.82 9.60
CA GLY A 13 27.65 31.07 9.05
C GLY A 13 28.61 32.25 9.22
N SER A 14 28.24 33.40 8.63
CA SER A 14 29.01 34.66 8.75
C SER A 14 29.10 35.20 10.18
N SER A 15 28.33 34.67 11.11
CA SER A 15 28.29 35.07 12.54
C SER A 15 28.93 34.05 13.49
N GLY A 16 29.52 32.95 13.02
CA GLY A 16 30.16 31.91 13.83
C GLY A 16 29.67 30.50 13.52
N VAL A 17 30.23 29.51 14.24
CA VAL A 17 29.82 28.11 14.16
C VAL A 17 28.66 27.92 15.13
N THR A 18 27.53 27.45 14.64
CA THR A 18 26.46 26.95 15.52
C THR A 18 26.82 25.53 15.96
N SER A 19 26.90 25.31 17.26
CA SER A 19 27.17 23.99 17.86
C SER A 19 25.93 23.16 18.09
N LYS A 20 24.78 23.65 17.67
CA LYS A 20 23.48 23.00 17.92
C LYS A 20 23.02 22.23 16.70
N ALA A 21 22.50 21.02 16.93
CA ALA A 21 21.72 20.25 15.99
C ALA A 21 20.28 20.21 16.49
N SER A 22 19.29 20.21 15.59
CA SER A 22 17.90 20.01 15.96
C SER A 22 17.25 18.92 15.12
N ILE A 23 16.33 18.16 15.74
CA ILE A 23 15.47 17.18 15.09
C ILE A 23 14.04 17.67 15.29
N GLN A 24 13.38 18.02 14.19
CA GLN A 24 11.98 18.39 14.18
C GLN A 24 11.15 17.30 13.51
N VAL A 25 10.10 16.87 14.19
CA VAL A 25 9.18 15.82 13.69
C VAL A 25 7.76 16.35 13.66
N ASP A 26 7.14 16.30 12.49
CA ASP A 26 5.71 16.48 12.30
C ASP A 26 5.10 15.16 11.80
N ALA A 27 4.27 14.53 12.63
CA ALA A 27 3.64 13.26 12.32
C ALA A 27 2.19 13.24 12.75
N THR A 28 1.36 12.50 12.01
CA THR A 28 -0.04 12.26 12.33
C THR A 28 -0.32 10.75 12.31
N LEU A 29 -0.79 10.23 13.42
CA LEU A 29 -1.28 8.86 13.56
C LEU A 29 -2.81 8.89 13.60
N GLU A 30 -3.42 8.20 12.66
CA GLU A 30 -4.87 8.05 12.60
C GLU A 30 -5.23 6.60 12.80
N ASN A 31 -5.95 6.29 13.87
CA ASN A 31 -6.48 4.97 14.16
C ASN A 31 -8.00 4.97 13.97
N SER A 32 -8.53 3.92 13.33
CA SER A 32 -9.98 3.71 13.14
C SER A 32 -10.29 2.23 13.37
N SER A 33 -9.87 1.69 14.51
CA SER A 33 -9.97 0.27 14.86
C SER A 33 -10.35 0.12 16.33
N LYS A 34 -11.02 -0.97 16.66
CA LYS A 34 -11.16 -1.44 18.04
C LYS A 34 -10.02 -2.39 18.44
N LEU A 35 -9.25 -2.85 17.46
CA LEU A 35 -8.18 -3.80 17.69
C LEU A 35 -6.91 -3.15 18.24
N LEU A 36 -6.71 -1.87 17.96
CA LEU A 36 -5.54 -1.12 18.41
C LEU A 36 -6.00 -0.03 19.37
N GLU A 37 -5.45 -0.04 20.54
CA GLU A 37 -5.58 0.99 21.56
C GLU A 37 -4.25 1.72 21.66
N LEU A 38 -4.31 3.02 21.88
CA LEU A 38 -3.16 3.92 21.95
C LEU A 38 -3.18 4.56 23.34
N PRO A 39 -2.78 3.83 24.40
CA PRO A 39 -2.75 4.40 25.73
C PRO A 39 -1.68 5.50 25.82
N GLU A 40 -1.97 6.51 26.61
CA GLU A 40 -1.01 7.52 26.99
C GLU A 40 -0.21 7.03 28.18
N ASN A 41 1.01 7.56 28.35
CA ASN A 41 1.88 7.23 29.48
C ASN A 41 1.18 7.55 30.83
N GLU A 42 1.75 7.10 31.94
CA GLU A 42 1.18 7.30 33.28
C GLU A 42 0.90 8.77 33.63
N ASN A 43 1.58 9.70 32.98
CA ASN A 43 1.40 11.14 33.18
C ASN A 43 0.36 11.75 32.22
N GLY A 44 -0.12 11.02 31.20
CA GLY A 44 -1.03 11.51 30.18
C GLY A 44 -0.38 12.47 29.19
N ASP A 45 0.96 12.38 29.02
CA ASP A 45 1.71 13.33 28.21
C ASP A 45 1.77 12.93 26.73
N TYR A 46 1.97 11.64 26.44
CA TYR A 46 2.08 11.11 25.07
C TYR A 46 1.83 9.60 25.05
N ILE A 47 1.57 9.08 23.82
CA ILE A 47 1.38 7.63 23.59
C ILE A 47 2.75 6.95 23.65
N ASP A 48 2.92 5.99 24.55
CA ASP A 48 4.16 5.24 24.77
C ASP A 48 4.09 3.79 24.31
N GLU A 49 2.89 3.26 24.09
CA GLU A 49 2.71 1.87 23.64
C GLU A 49 1.52 1.73 22.69
N ILE A 50 1.43 0.58 22.05
CA ILE A 50 0.30 0.17 21.23
C ILE A 50 -0.24 -1.14 21.83
N ASP A 51 -1.44 -1.09 22.35
CA ASP A 51 -2.12 -2.22 22.92
C ASP A 51 -3.11 -2.87 21.94
N PHE A 52 -3.36 -4.16 22.17
CA PHE A 52 -4.40 -4.89 21.46
C PHE A 52 -5.71 -4.80 22.24
N GLY A 53 -6.65 -4.04 21.68
CA GLY A 53 -8.00 -3.94 22.19
C GLY A 53 -8.88 -5.13 21.79
N SER A 54 -10.16 -4.91 21.65
CA SER A 54 -11.15 -5.95 21.37
C SER A 54 -11.48 -6.09 19.88
N PHE A 55 -11.78 -7.31 19.44
CA PHE A 55 -12.38 -7.52 18.12
C PHE A 55 -13.80 -6.97 18.08
N GLY A 56 -14.14 -6.22 17.04
CA GLY A 56 -15.49 -5.70 16.85
C GLY A 56 -15.62 -4.80 15.63
N PHE A 57 -16.87 -4.50 15.29
CA PHE A 57 -17.15 -3.56 14.19
C PHE A 57 -16.80 -2.14 14.63
N ALA A 58 -15.90 -1.51 13.90
CA ALA A 58 -15.48 -0.14 14.14
C ALA A 58 -16.21 0.88 13.24
N GLY A 59 -17.00 0.41 12.27
CA GLY A 59 -17.73 1.23 11.32
C GLY A 59 -18.59 0.41 10.37
N TYR A 60 -19.16 1.08 9.38
CA TYR A 60 -19.92 0.46 8.30
C TYR A 60 -19.59 1.13 6.97
N GLY A 61 -19.82 0.42 5.89
CA GLY A 61 -19.60 0.94 4.54
C GLY A 61 -20.31 0.11 3.50
N GLY A 62 -20.19 0.54 2.27
CA GLY A 62 -20.70 -0.18 1.11
C GLY A 62 -19.92 0.19 -0.14
N ALA A 63 -19.87 -0.72 -1.08
CA ALA A 63 -19.26 -0.51 -2.38
C ALA A 63 -20.10 -1.16 -3.48
N ILE A 64 -19.90 -0.67 -4.70
CA ILE A 64 -20.50 -1.21 -5.91
C ILE A 64 -19.38 -1.52 -6.90
N ASP A 65 -19.44 -2.71 -7.47
CA ASP A 65 -18.59 -3.15 -8.56
C ASP A 65 -19.41 -3.19 -9.84
N LEU A 66 -18.91 -2.57 -10.89
CA LEU A 66 -19.55 -2.52 -12.20
C LEU A 66 -18.57 -3.02 -13.25
N GLY A 67 -19.05 -3.85 -14.16
CA GLY A 67 -18.22 -4.33 -15.25
C GLY A 67 -19.03 -4.66 -16.50
N VAL A 68 -18.39 -4.52 -17.63
CA VAL A 68 -18.93 -4.86 -18.95
C VAL A 68 -17.86 -5.56 -19.77
N SER A 69 -18.26 -6.55 -20.51
CA SER A 69 -17.44 -7.20 -21.54
C SER A 69 -18.24 -7.25 -22.84
N TYR A 70 -17.60 -6.85 -23.92
CA TYR A 70 -18.21 -6.79 -25.23
C TYR A 70 -17.31 -7.47 -26.27
N LYS A 71 -17.89 -8.44 -26.97
CA LYS A 71 -17.22 -9.10 -28.10
C LYS A 71 -17.44 -8.27 -29.36
N LEU A 72 -16.43 -7.50 -29.71
CA LEU A 72 -16.40 -6.71 -30.93
C LEU A 72 -15.72 -7.52 -32.03
N LEU A 73 -16.40 -7.76 -33.13
CA LEU A 73 -15.93 -8.69 -34.16
C LEU A 73 -15.66 -10.09 -33.55
N ASP A 74 -15.75 -11.17 -34.29
CA ASP A 74 -15.65 -12.52 -33.74
C ASP A 74 -14.37 -12.84 -32.94
N LYS A 75 -13.35 -11.97 -33.04
CA LYS A 75 -12.01 -12.20 -32.50
C LYS A 75 -11.56 -11.21 -31.42
N LEU A 76 -12.23 -10.07 -31.27
CA LEU A 76 -11.85 -9.04 -30.32
C LEU A 76 -12.85 -8.94 -29.18
N THR A 77 -12.37 -9.11 -27.96
CA THR A 77 -13.15 -8.88 -26.74
C THR A 77 -12.58 -7.67 -26.00
N LEU A 78 -13.45 -6.72 -25.69
CA LEU A 78 -13.12 -5.56 -24.88
C LEU A 78 -13.81 -5.69 -23.53
N SER A 79 -13.14 -5.32 -22.46
CA SER A 79 -13.71 -5.32 -21.11
C SER A 79 -13.36 -4.04 -20.37
N ALA A 80 -14.28 -3.61 -19.53
CA ALA A 80 -14.07 -2.49 -18.63
C ALA A 80 -14.76 -2.77 -17.31
N SER A 81 -14.13 -2.47 -16.20
CA SER A 81 -14.74 -2.55 -14.88
C SER A 81 -14.23 -1.47 -13.94
N VAL A 82 -15.08 -1.11 -12.99
CA VAL A 82 -14.74 -0.29 -11.85
C VAL A 82 -15.13 -1.07 -10.61
N LEU A 83 -14.17 -1.26 -9.72
CA LEU A 83 -14.31 -2.04 -8.49
C LEU A 83 -14.17 -1.12 -7.28
N ASP A 84 -14.81 -1.50 -6.17
CA ASP A 84 -14.73 -0.80 -4.90
C ASP A 84 -15.16 0.68 -4.96
N LEU A 85 -16.12 1.02 -5.84
CA LEU A 85 -16.69 2.36 -5.87
C LEU A 85 -17.61 2.54 -4.65
N GLY A 86 -17.03 3.01 -3.55
CA GLY A 86 -17.73 3.02 -2.28
C GLY A 86 -17.07 3.85 -1.20
N PHE A 87 -17.57 3.69 0.00
CA PHE A 87 -17.08 4.38 1.18
C PHE A 87 -17.13 3.49 2.43
N ILE A 88 -16.36 3.87 3.42
CA ILE A 88 -16.44 3.36 4.78
C ILE A 88 -16.61 4.54 5.74
N LYS A 89 -17.56 4.41 6.68
CA LYS A 89 -17.80 5.37 7.75
C LYS A 89 -17.43 4.72 9.08
N TRP A 90 -16.43 5.26 9.72
CA TRP A 90 -15.97 4.83 11.03
C TRP A 90 -16.80 5.48 12.11
N SER A 91 -17.10 4.74 13.19
CA SER A 91 -17.83 5.27 14.33
C SER A 91 -16.94 6.20 15.16
N LYS A 92 -17.56 7.21 15.77
CA LYS A 92 -16.88 8.21 16.60
C LYS A 92 -16.01 7.58 17.70
N SER A 93 -16.55 6.58 18.40
CA SER A 93 -15.89 5.92 19.54
C SER A 93 -14.69 5.04 19.16
N ASN A 94 -14.42 4.83 17.88
CA ASN A 94 -13.33 3.96 17.41
C ASN A 94 -12.37 4.70 16.47
N THR A 95 -12.40 6.03 16.51
CA THR A 95 -11.51 6.85 15.69
C THR A 95 -10.73 7.76 16.62
N SER A 96 -9.41 7.63 16.61
CA SER A 96 -8.50 8.51 17.32
C SER A 96 -7.49 9.12 16.35
N ILE A 97 -7.09 10.34 16.65
CA ILE A 97 -6.03 11.04 15.92
C ILE A 97 -5.02 11.48 16.96
N ALA A 98 -3.77 11.08 16.76
CA ALA A 98 -2.67 11.57 17.55
C ALA A 98 -1.69 12.34 16.66
N ARG A 99 -1.13 13.41 17.17
CA ARG A 99 -0.15 14.25 16.48
C ARG A 99 1.11 14.38 17.27
N ALA A 100 2.22 14.38 16.54
CA ALA A 100 3.51 14.81 17.00
C ALA A 100 3.87 16.10 16.30
N ASN A 101 4.32 17.08 17.06
CA ASN A 101 4.98 18.27 16.58
C ASN A 101 6.08 18.60 17.61
N THR A 102 7.18 17.88 17.52
CA THR A 102 8.27 17.94 18.49
C THR A 102 9.52 18.49 17.84
N GLU A 103 10.25 19.29 18.60
CA GLU A 103 11.56 19.79 18.24
C GLU A 103 12.51 19.53 19.42
N GLN A 104 13.57 18.76 19.17
CA GLN A 104 14.62 18.51 20.14
C GLN A 104 15.92 19.10 19.63
N THR A 105 16.61 19.82 20.51
CA THR A 105 17.88 20.52 20.20
C THR A 105 18.99 19.95 21.04
N TYR A 106 20.09 19.60 20.39
CA TYR A 106 21.29 18.99 20.97
C TYR A 106 22.47 19.97 20.86
N ASP A 107 23.16 20.20 21.97
CA ASP A 107 24.42 20.98 21.95
C ASP A 107 25.60 20.04 21.68
N LEU A 108 26.14 20.10 20.49
CA LEU A 108 27.23 19.21 20.07
C LEU A 108 28.60 19.57 20.69
N LEU A 109 28.69 20.63 21.47
CA LEU A 109 29.88 20.94 22.32
C LEU A 109 29.81 20.18 23.65
N ASP A 110 28.63 19.74 24.07
CA ASP A 110 28.49 18.86 25.23
C ASP A 110 28.65 17.40 24.80
N PRO A 111 29.64 16.66 25.32
CA PRO A 111 29.91 15.28 24.90
C PRO A 111 28.72 14.34 25.13
N ALA A 112 27.88 14.56 26.14
CA ALA A 112 26.70 13.73 26.42
C ALA A 112 25.62 13.96 25.38
N SER A 113 25.26 15.21 25.10
CA SER A 113 24.30 15.57 24.04
C SER A 113 24.77 15.15 22.65
N GLN A 114 26.07 15.26 22.37
CA GLN A 114 26.64 14.80 21.11
C GLN A 114 26.47 13.27 20.93
N GLN A 115 26.76 12.50 21.98
CA GLN A 115 26.62 11.05 21.95
C GLN A 115 25.15 10.64 21.75
N GLU A 116 24.23 11.26 22.50
CA GLU A 116 22.80 11.02 22.36
C GLU A 116 22.29 11.29 20.92
N PHE A 117 22.65 12.44 20.35
CA PHE A 117 22.31 12.77 18.96
C PHE A 117 22.84 11.72 17.97
N MET A 118 24.11 11.31 18.13
CA MET A 118 24.73 10.34 17.24
C MET A 118 24.07 8.95 17.37
N ASP A 119 23.70 8.54 18.58
CA ASP A 119 23.03 7.27 18.83
C ASP A 119 21.66 7.26 18.18
N ILE A 120 20.88 8.32 18.29
CA ILE A 120 19.57 8.47 17.62
C ILE A 120 19.70 8.40 16.10
N VAL A 121 20.66 9.14 15.53
CA VAL A 121 20.85 9.17 14.05
C VAL A 121 21.34 7.82 13.53
N ASN A 122 22.25 7.15 14.24
CA ASN A 122 22.83 5.88 13.80
C ASN A 122 21.90 4.70 14.02
N SER A 123 21.12 4.67 15.10
CA SER A 123 20.15 3.61 15.39
C SER A 123 18.88 3.73 14.53
N GLY A 124 18.58 4.92 13.99
CA GLY A 124 17.33 5.21 13.32
C GLY A 124 16.14 5.36 14.28
N GLU A 125 16.38 5.52 15.57
CA GLU A 125 15.36 5.67 16.63
C GLU A 125 14.63 7.02 16.62
N ILE A 126 14.84 7.84 15.60
CA ILE A 126 14.07 9.08 15.35
C ILE A 126 12.54 8.81 15.33
N LEU A 127 12.16 7.56 15.12
CA LEU A 127 10.75 7.13 15.05
C LEU A 127 10.28 6.38 16.31
N ASN A 128 11.02 6.42 17.41
CA ASN A 128 10.54 5.84 18.67
C ASN A 128 9.46 6.73 19.32
N TYR A 129 8.69 6.18 20.27
CA TYR A 129 7.58 6.87 20.91
C TYR A 129 8.02 8.08 21.71
N ASP A 130 9.18 7.99 22.38
CA ASP A 130 9.75 9.07 23.21
C ASP A 130 10.16 10.28 22.36
N MET A 131 10.65 10.03 21.15
CA MET A 131 11.01 11.09 20.21
C MET A 131 9.79 11.70 19.53
N LEU A 132 8.83 10.88 19.14
CA LEU A 132 7.63 11.32 18.47
C LEU A 132 6.70 12.12 19.39
N GLN A 133 6.62 11.74 20.68
CA GLN A 133 5.71 12.35 21.66
C GLN A 133 4.30 12.58 21.10
N LEU A 134 3.74 11.52 20.53
CA LEU A 134 2.41 11.56 19.94
C LEU A 134 1.35 11.85 21.01
N LYS A 135 0.58 12.91 20.85
CA LYS A 135 -0.52 13.29 21.76
C LYS A 135 -1.86 13.08 21.08
N THR A 136 -2.79 12.48 21.81
CA THR A 136 -4.15 12.30 21.32
C THR A 136 -4.89 13.63 21.28
N GLU A 137 -5.53 13.95 20.17
CA GLU A 137 -6.38 15.12 20.06
C GLU A 137 -7.77 14.86 20.66
N GLU A 138 -8.20 15.60 21.67
CA GLU A 138 -9.53 15.49 22.28
C GLU A 138 -10.67 15.70 21.27
N ALA A 139 -10.46 16.52 20.25
CA ALA A 139 -11.41 16.73 19.16
C ALA A 139 -11.49 15.59 18.15
N SER A 140 -10.69 14.55 18.29
CA SER A 140 -10.59 13.42 17.35
C SER A 140 -11.81 12.50 17.34
N GLU A 141 -12.64 12.56 18.36
CA GLU A 141 -13.90 11.81 18.46
C GLU A 141 -14.95 12.25 17.44
N LYS A 142 -14.64 12.26 16.17
CA LYS A 142 -15.60 12.53 15.10
C LYS A 142 -15.78 11.31 14.23
N SER A 143 -17.02 11.04 13.82
CA SER A 143 -17.22 10.02 12.79
C SER A 143 -16.45 10.40 11.53
N ARG A 144 -15.75 9.42 10.96
CA ARG A 144 -14.88 9.64 9.81
C ARG A 144 -15.39 8.86 8.62
N THR A 145 -15.54 9.52 7.48
CA THR A 145 -15.90 8.86 6.23
C THR A 145 -14.73 8.94 5.27
N ARG A 146 -14.34 7.80 4.72
CA ARG A 146 -13.34 7.72 3.64
C ARG A 146 -13.90 6.93 2.47
N GLY A 147 -13.60 7.40 1.26
CA GLY A 147 -13.79 6.60 0.05
C GLY A 147 -12.88 5.38 0.06
N LEU A 148 -13.37 4.26 -0.43
CA LEU A 148 -12.55 3.08 -0.68
C LEU A 148 -11.54 3.35 -1.81
N THR A 149 -10.50 2.54 -1.86
CA THR A 149 -9.53 2.58 -2.95
C THR A 149 -10.15 1.95 -4.19
N SER A 150 -10.74 2.80 -5.05
CA SER A 150 -11.37 2.32 -6.27
C SER A 150 -10.34 1.83 -7.28
N THR A 151 -10.69 0.78 -8.03
CA THR A 151 -9.84 0.20 -9.06
C THR A 151 -10.59 0.21 -10.39
N MET A 152 -9.97 0.79 -11.43
CA MET A 152 -10.44 0.71 -12.81
C MET A 152 -9.61 -0.34 -13.55
N VAL A 153 -10.29 -1.24 -14.26
CA VAL A 153 -9.65 -2.27 -15.09
C VAL A 153 -10.17 -2.15 -16.50
N LEU A 154 -9.26 -2.05 -17.48
CA LEU A 154 -9.56 -2.05 -18.90
C LEU A 154 -8.81 -3.20 -19.56
N GLY A 155 -9.52 -4.03 -20.31
CA GLY A 155 -8.96 -5.19 -20.98
C GLY A 155 -9.30 -5.23 -22.48
N ALA A 156 -8.35 -5.73 -23.25
CA ALA A 156 -8.56 -6.06 -24.65
C ALA A 156 -7.89 -7.39 -24.95
N GLU A 157 -8.63 -8.32 -25.52
CA GLU A 157 -8.15 -9.64 -25.93
C GLU A 157 -8.45 -9.88 -27.40
N TYR A 158 -7.47 -10.37 -28.15
CA TYR A 158 -7.60 -10.71 -29.54
C TYR A 158 -7.25 -12.17 -29.79
N ALA A 159 -8.22 -12.91 -30.33
CA ALA A 159 -8.08 -14.32 -30.66
C ALA A 159 -7.48 -14.52 -32.06
N LEU A 160 -6.40 -15.26 -32.15
CA LEU A 160 -5.65 -15.61 -33.33
C LEU A 160 -5.70 -17.13 -33.58
N LEU A 161 -5.38 -17.57 -34.78
CA LEU A 161 -5.22 -18.98 -35.13
C LEU A 161 -6.39 -19.86 -34.68
N ASN A 162 -7.62 -19.44 -35.00
CA ASN A 162 -8.85 -20.16 -34.58
C ASN A 162 -8.91 -20.40 -33.04
N ASP A 163 -8.65 -19.34 -32.28
CA ASP A 163 -8.63 -19.34 -30.81
C ASP A 163 -7.49 -20.12 -30.13
N TRP A 164 -6.54 -20.63 -30.91
CA TRP A 164 -5.37 -21.32 -30.38
C TRP A 164 -4.41 -20.39 -29.67
N LEU A 165 -4.29 -19.17 -30.14
CA LEU A 165 -3.48 -18.13 -29.56
C LEU A 165 -4.37 -16.93 -29.23
N VAL A 166 -4.35 -16.48 -27.97
CA VAL A 166 -4.98 -15.24 -27.54
C VAL A 166 -3.92 -14.30 -27.03
N VAL A 167 -3.90 -13.09 -27.55
CA VAL A 167 -3.06 -12.01 -27.03
C VAL A 167 -3.94 -10.98 -26.35
N GLY A 168 -3.44 -10.40 -25.27
CA GLY A 168 -4.20 -9.44 -24.47
C GLY A 168 -3.37 -8.31 -23.94
N ALA A 169 -4.06 -7.23 -23.64
CA ALA A 169 -3.55 -6.09 -22.88
C ALA A 169 -4.53 -5.78 -21.75
N LEU A 170 -4.00 -5.59 -20.55
CA LEU A 170 -4.77 -5.26 -19.36
C LEU A 170 -4.17 -4.02 -18.71
N TYR A 171 -4.98 -3.00 -18.53
CA TYR A 171 -4.64 -1.83 -17.75
C TYR A 171 -5.40 -1.86 -16.42
N THR A 172 -4.72 -1.64 -15.32
CA THR A 172 -5.29 -1.50 -13.99
C THR A 172 -4.83 -0.20 -13.37
N GLY A 173 -5.79 0.64 -13.01
CA GLY A 173 -5.56 1.90 -12.29
C GLY A 173 -6.18 1.82 -10.90
N ARG A 174 -5.36 1.80 -9.85
CA ARG A 174 -5.81 1.80 -8.46
C ARG A 174 -5.68 3.19 -7.88
N PHE A 175 -6.82 3.83 -7.59
CA PHE A 175 -6.91 5.22 -7.12
C PHE A 175 -6.73 5.29 -5.60
N ALA A 176 -5.49 5.12 -5.15
CA ALA A 176 -5.12 5.21 -3.75
C ALA A 176 -4.53 6.59 -3.40
N LYS A 177 -4.71 7.03 -2.15
CA LYS A 177 -3.95 8.16 -1.59
C LYS A 177 -2.75 7.61 -0.81
N PRO A 178 -1.59 8.23 -0.86
CA PRO A 178 -1.25 9.50 -1.53
C PRO A 178 -0.95 9.35 -3.03
N LYS A 179 -0.85 8.14 -3.57
CA LYS A 179 -0.43 7.91 -4.96
C LYS A 179 -1.31 6.90 -5.67
N THR A 180 -1.78 7.24 -6.87
CA THR A 180 -2.42 6.29 -7.79
C THR A 180 -1.38 5.31 -8.33
N LEU A 181 -1.70 4.03 -8.30
CA LEU A 181 -0.88 2.95 -8.86
C LEU A 181 -1.45 2.52 -10.20
N ASN A 182 -0.64 2.55 -11.22
CA ASN A 182 -1.02 2.14 -12.57
C ASN A 182 -0.22 0.91 -12.97
N GLU A 183 -0.86 0.00 -13.65
CA GLU A 183 -0.25 -1.19 -14.21
C GLU A 183 -0.73 -1.41 -15.65
N LEU A 184 0.18 -1.77 -16.53
CA LEU A 184 -0.13 -2.19 -17.90
C LEU A 184 0.59 -3.50 -18.19
N THR A 185 -0.19 -4.55 -18.43
CA THR A 185 0.28 -5.90 -18.65
C THR A 185 -0.13 -6.38 -20.03
N PHE A 186 0.81 -6.91 -20.77
CA PHE A 186 0.56 -7.67 -22.00
C PHE A 186 0.62 -9.16 -21.71
N SER A 187 -0.24 -9.92 -22.37
CA SER A 187 -0.32 -11.38 -22.20
C SER A 187 -0.44 -12.11 -23.51
N ALA A 188 0.01 -13.35 -23.51
CA ALA A 188 -0.21 -14.30 -24.59
C ALA A 188 -0.58 -15.66 -23.98
N CYS A 189 -1.62 -16.28 -24.49
CA CYS A 189 -2.10 -17.59 -24.03
C CYS A 189 -2.24 -18.52 -25.23
N ILE A 190 -1.58 -19.66 -25.16
CA ILE A 190 -1.71 -20.77 -26.13
C ILE A 190 -2.65 -21.80 -25.52
N ARG A 191 -3.78 -22.06 -26.19
CA ARG A 191 -4.83 -22.99 -25.73
C ARG A 191 -5.30 -23.93 -26.82
N PRO A 192 -4.48 -24.96 -27.16
CA PRO A 192 -4.85 -25.89 -28.23
C PRO A 192 -6.06 -26.75 -27.88
N THR A 193 -6.35 -26.94 -26.61
CA THR A 193 -7.53 -27.66 -26.12
C THR A 193 -8.07 -27.00 -24.84
N ASN A 194 -9.30 -27.30 -24.45
CA ASN A 194 -9.88 -26.83 -23.19
C ASN A 194 -9.13 -27.39 -21.96
N ALA A 195 -8.40 -28.49 -22.12
CA ALA A 195 -7.68 -29.16 -21.05
C ALA A 195 -6.24 -28.69 -20.92
N PHE A 196 -5.67 -28.04 -21.93
CA PHE A 196 -4.26 -27.61 -21.92
C PHE A 196 -4.12 -26.16 -22.34
N ASN A 197 -3.65 -25.32 -21.43
CA ASN A 197 -3.38 -23.91 -21.71
C ASN A 197 -2.05 -23.51 -21.08
N VAL A 198 -1.26 -22.72 -21.81
CA VAL A 198 -0.04 -22.06 -21.31
C VAL A 198 -0.17 -20.58 -21.55
N ALA A 199 0.04 -19.78 -20.54
CA ALA A 199 0.02 -18.32 -20.64
C ALA A 199 1.30 -17.70 -20.12
N ALA A 200 1.71 -16.61 -20.74
CA ALA A 200 2.77 -15.74 -20.29
C ALA A 200 2.29 -14.30 -20.27
N SER A 201 2.75 -13.52 -19.31
CA SER A 201 2.45 -12.09 -19.19
C SER A 201 3.69 -11.27 -18.88
N TYR A 202 3.63 -10.00 -19.24
CA TYR A 202 4.70 -9.04 -18.98
C TYR A 202 4.10 -7.67 -18.67
N SER A 203 4.37 -7.17 -17.47
CA SER A 203 3.94 -5.85 -17.03
C SER A 203 5.02 -4.82 -17.35
N VAL A 204 4.72 -3.88 -18.24
CA VAL A 204 5.64 -2.82 -18.68
C VAL A 204 5.58 -1.59 -17.78
N LEU A 205 4.43 -1.37 -17.14
CA LEU A 205 4.18 -0.29 -16.19
C LEU A 205 3.68 -0.91 -14.89
N GLN A 206 4.40 -0.71 -13.81
CA GLN A 206 4.04 -1.17 -12.47
C GLN A 206 4.79 -0.38 -11.40
N GLY A 207 4.20 -0.23 -10.22
CA GLY A 207 4.77 0.56 -9.13
C GLY A 207 6.12 0.07 -8.62
N ALA A 208 6.36 -1.25 -8.63
CA ALA A 208 7.60 -1.88 -8.16
C ALA A 208 8.61 -2.23 -9.27
N GLY A 209 8.25 -2.02 -10.55
CA GLY A 209 9.11 -2.35 -11.69
C GLY A 209 8.47 -3.33 -12.66
N LYS A 210 9.25 -3.84 -13.59
CA LYS A 210 8.77 -4.76 -14.62
C LYS A 210 8.66 -6.18 -14.07
N THR A 211 7.54 -6.86 -14.33
CA THR A 211 7.29 -8.21 -13.84
C THR A 211 6.89 -9.16 -14.95
N PHE A 212 7.13 -10.45 -14.72
CA PHE A 212 6.72 -11.54 -15.58
C PHE A 212 5.71 -12.43 -14.87
N GLY A 213 4.80 -13.00 -15.63
CA GLY A 213 3.88 -14.02 -15.18
C GLY A 213 3.90 -15.23 -16.10
N LEU A 214 3.72 -16.42 -15.54
CA LEU A 214 3.59 -17.68 -16.26
C LEU A 214 2.46 -18.48 -15.63
N ALA A 215 1.63 -19.13 -16.46
CA ALA A 215 0.55 -19.99 -15.99
C ALA A 215 0.43 -21.23 -16.88
N LEU A 216 0.09 -22.33 -16.24
CA LEU A 216 -0.16 -23.62 -16.87
C LEU A 216 -1.50 -24.19 -16.37
N LYS A 217 -2.34 -24.65 -17.29
CA LYS A 217 -3.55 -25.42 -16.98
C LYS A 217 -3.44 -26.81 -17.59
N LEU A 218 -3.69 -27.83 -16.78
CA LEU A 218 -3.74 -29.25 -17.17
C LEU A 218 -5.06 -29.87 -16.66
N GLY A 219 -6.00 -30.08 -17.55
CA GLY A 219 -7.35 -30.54 -17.19
C GLY A 219 -8.06 -29.54 -16.27
N SER A 220 -8.43 -30.02 -15.09
CA SER A 220 -9.05 -29.19 -14.06
C SER A 220 -8.05 -28.43 -13.18
N PHE A 221 -6.78 -28.77 -13.21
CA PHE A 221 -5.76 -28.13 -12.40
C PHE A 221 -5.08 -26.98 -13.13
N PHE A 222 -4.80 -25.93 -12.39
CA PHE A 222 -3.96 -24.84 -12.90
C PHE A 222 -2.99 -24.37 -11.83
N ALA A 223 -1.83 -23.92 -12.27
CA ALA A 223 -0.80 -23.33 -11.44
C ALA A 223 -0.12 -22.19 -12.20
N GLY A 224 0.41 -21.24 -11.48
CA GLY A 224 1.13 -20.14 -12.13
C GLY A 224 1.71 -19.14 -11.14
N THR A 225 2.29 -18.12 -11.73
CA THR A 225 2.77 -16.92 -11.10
C THR A 225 2.38 -15.75 -12.00
N ASP A 226 1.88 -14.68 -11.44
CA ASP A 226 1.58 -13.43 -12.15
C ASP A 226 2.55 -12.32 -11.79
N TYR A 227 3.44 -12.58 -10.83
CA TYR A 227 4.38 -11.62 -10.34
C TYR A 227 5.75 -12.25 -10.05
N MET A 228 6.66 -12.14 -11.02
CA MET A 228 8.07 -12.43 -10.84
C MET A 228 8.87 -11.14 -11.05
N PHE A 229 9.45 -10.61 -10.00
CA PHE A 229 10.27 -9.40 -10.02
C PHE A 229 11.71 -9.73 -9.61
N PHE A 230 12.66 -9.42 -10.48
CA PHE A 230 14.08 -9.61 -10.27
C PHE A 230 14.81 -8.27 -10.30
N GLY A 231 14.66 -7.48 -9.24
CA GLY A 231 15.37 -6.21 -9.07
C GLY A 231 16.79 -6.41 -8.50
N LYS A 232 17.55 -5.32 -8.41
CA LYS A 232 18.91 -5.37 -7.85
C LYS A 232 18.92 -5.75 -6.38
N ASN A 233 18.00 -5.21 -5.60
CA ASN A 233 17.97 -5.34 -4.13
C ASN A 233 16.78 -6.17 -3.62
N THR A 234 15.80 -6.47 -4.45
CA THR A 234 14.59 -7.19 -4.05
C THR A 234 14.22 -8.21 -5.11
N LYS A 235 13.94 -9.43 -4.69
CA LYS A 235 13.44 -10.50 -5.53
C LYS A 235 12.16 -11.03 -4.92
N ASN A 236 11.04 -10.89 -5.64
CA ASN A 236 9.74 -11.35 -5.20
C ASN A 236 9.15 -12.27 -6.26
N VAL A 237 8.59 -13.37 -5.81
CA VAL A 237 7.82 -14.31 -6.64
C VAL A 237 6.58 -14.69 -5.85
N ASN A 238 5.41 -14.56 -6.47
CA ASN A 238 4.20 -15.21 -5.95
C ASN A 238 3.94 -16.50 -6.74
N ALA A 239 3.18 -17.40 -6.17
CA ALA A 239 2.71 -18.60 -6.84
C ALA A 239 1.29 -18.89 -6.42
N TYR A 240 0.48 -19.37 -7.35
CA TYR A 240 -0.87 -19.82 -7.09
C TYR A 240 -1.12 -21.19 -7.74
N LEU A 241 -2.01 -21.94 -7.13
CA LEU A 241 -2.54 -23.18 -7.69
C LEU A 241 -4.04 -23.25 -7.43
N GLY A 242 -4.75 -23.92 -8.28
CA GLY A 242 -6.18 -24.05 -8.13
C GLY A 242 -6.80 -25.14 -8.99
N VAL A 243 -8.10 -25.32 -8.81
CA VAL A 243 -8.91 -26.29 -9.53
C VAL A 243 -10.08 -25.55 -10.17
N SER A 244 -10.33 -25.82 -11.45
CA SER A 244 -11.46 -25.30 -12.23
C SER A 244 -12.32 -26.47 -12.70
N ILE A 245 -13.50 -26.61 -12.14
CA ILE A 245 -14.47 -27.66 -12.50
C ILE A 245 -15.63 -26.99 -13.24
N PRO A 246 -15.80 -27.21 -14.55
CA PRO A 246 -16.95 -26.69 -15.26
C PRO A 246 -18.21 -27.44 -14.79
N LEU A 247 -19.21 -26.72 -14.30
CA LEU A 247 -20.51 -27.24 -13.93
C LEU A 247 -21.49 -27.00 -15.10
N GLY A 248 -21.72 -28.03 -15.89
CA GLY A 248 -22.65 -28.00 -17.02
C GLY A 248 -21.97 -28.10 -18.39
N LYS A 249 -22.74 -28.56 -19.33
CA LYS A 249 -22.41 -28.61 -20.76
C LYS A 249 -22.83 -27.32 -21.45
#